data_fc642dc69aa1d4de061a1eacb3d2ebb4
#
_entry.id   fc642dc69aa1d4de061a1eacb3d2ebb4
#
_cell.length_a   1.000
_cell.length_b   1.000
_cell.length_c   1.000
_cell.angle_alpha   90.00
_cell.angle_beta   90.00
_cell.angle_gamma   90.00
#
_symmetry.space_group_name_H-M   'P 1'
#
loop_
_entity.id
_entity.type
_entity.pdbx_description
1 polymer ?
#
loop_
_entity_poly.entity_id
_entity_poly.type
_entity_poly.pdbx_seq_one_letter_code
_entity_poly.pdbx_strand_id
1 'polypeptide(L)'
;MVSIRILKRVLTIMLMGLACVAQNAVAQNLETTAQQARTALEGFLVAWNSGSIANVRQVLNYPHITHSPSGLIIAETPEQFAQDFTMLRRQGWATSSFDEVTMHRVSESKVNIGVEFSRRNNLGEIYQSGFVFYVFTKQGDTWGMQYRAGMPEQQQIDETLKDQARMEATAAIVGFFNAFNGTDYNALGRVNHVPQAVLNNSDFIHAQNALSPIVRPNFPQMQEREDWDHSVFRDLRALSVSPERVIFELEFERINTSNEVYRRVPALWVLSKRAGKWGIEFRSLMSPTLNLIN
;
A
#
# COMPACT_ATOMS: atom_id res chain seq x y z
N MET A 1 7.20 3.40 -57.14
CA MET A 1 6.19 3.57 -56.05
C MET A 1 5.93 2.32 -55.21
N VAL A 2 6.28 1.12 -55.61
CA VAL A 2 6.07 -0.14 -54.85
C VAL A 2 7.07 -0.29 -53.70
N SER A 3 8.31 0.19 -53.82
CA SER A 3 9.39 0.00 -52.83
C SER A 3 9.16 0.69 -51.49
N ILE A 4 8.54 1.88 -51.44
CA ILE A 4 8.32 2.67 -50.20
C ILE A 4 7.21 2.07 -49.30
N ARG A 5 6.21 1.44 -49.93
CA ARG A 5 5.12 0.77 -49.17
C ARG A 5 5.59 -0.54 -48.50
N ILE A 6 6.51 -1.26 -49.11
CA ILE A 6 7.08 -2.46 -48.51
C ILE A 6 7.99 -2.10 -47.35
N LEU A 7 8.82 -1.07 -47.47
CA LEU A 7 9.71 -0.60 -46.41
C LEU A 7 8.92 -0.11 -45.20
N LYS A 8 7.80 0.64 -45.37
CA LYS A 8 6.93 1.05 -44.26
C LYS A 8 6.27 -0.13 -43.57
N ARG A 9 5.80 -1.14 -44.28
CA ARG A 9 5.22 -2.36 -43.70
C ARG A 9 6.23 -3.18 -42.87
N VAL A 10 7.45 -3.33 -43.38
CA VAL A 10 8.52 -4.06 -42.68
C VAL A 10 8.92 -3.30 -41.41
N LEU A 11 9.04 -1.98 -41.46
CA LEU A 11 9.36 -1.15 -40.30
C LEU A 11 8.24 -1.20 -39.21
N THR A 12 6.97 -1.20 -39.64
CA THR A 12 5.82 -1.31 -38.70
C THR A 12 5.78 -2.70 -38.04
N ILE A 13 6.06 -3.79 -38.77
CA ILE A 13 6.11 -5.14 -38.20
C ILE A 13 7.29 -5.28 -37.23
N MET A 14 8.44 -4.68 -37.56
CA MET A 14 9.62 -4.69 -36.68
C MET A 14 9.39 -3.90 -35.37
N LEU A 15 8.73 -2.73 -35.45
CA LEU A 15 8.34 -1.93 -34.29
C LEU A 15 7.30 -2.65 -33.43
N MET A 16 6.30 -3.30 -33.99
CA MET A 16 5.33 -4.12 -33.25
C MET A 16 6.00 -5.33 -32.58
N GLY A 17 6.95 -5.99 -33.26
CA GLY A 17 7.72 -7.10 -32.70
C GLY A 17 8.56 -6.67 -31.48
N LEU A 18 9.24 -5.52 -31.55
CA LEU A 18 10.03 -4.97 -30.48
C LEU A 18 9.15 -4.55 -29.27
N ALA A 19 7.98 -3.95 -29.52
CA ALA A 19 7.03 -3.59 -28.46
C ALA A 19 6.49 -4.83 -27.73
N CYS A 20 6.13 -5.91 -28.44
CA CYS A 20 5.70 -7.18 -27.84
C CYS A 20 6.81 -7.83 -27.00
N VAL A 21 8.05 -7.81 -27.43
CA VAL A 21 9.19 -8.36 -26.68
C VAL A 21 9.44 -7.57 -25.40
N ALA A 22 9.37 -6.24 -25.47
CA ALA A 22 9.54 -5.38 -24.30
C ALA A 22 8.41 -5.56 -23.27
N GLN A 23 7.16 -5.67 -23.71
CA GLN A 23 6.03 -5.93 -22.83
C GLN A 23 6.12 -7.30 -22.16
N ASN A 24 6.52 -8.33 -22.87
CA ASN A 24 6.73 -9.66 -22.30
C ASN A 24 7.86 -9.67 -21.26
N ALA A 25 8.96 -8.95 -21.51
CA ALA A 25 10.06 -8.85 -20.56
C ALA A 25 9.65 -8.13 -19.27
N VAL A 26 8.86 -7.06 -19.36
CA VAL A 26 8.31 -6.35 -18.19
C VAL A 26 7.35 -7.23 -17.41
N ALA A 27 6.44 -7.92 -18.08
CA ALA A 27 5.49 -8.83 -17.43
C ALA A 27 6.22 -9.97 -16.70
N GLN A 28 7.22 -10.58 -17.34
CA GLN A 28 8.04 -11.64 -16.75
C GLN A 28 8.85 -11.15 -15.53
N ASN A 29 9.34 -9.91 -15.56
CA ASN A 29 10.04 -9.30 -14.43
C ASN A 29 9.08 -9.10 -13.24
N LEU A 30 7.86 -8.59 -13.46
CA LEU A 30 6.87 -8.41 -12.41
C LEU A 30 6.40 -9.75 -11.81
N GLU A 31 6.25 -10.80 -12.63
CA GLU A 31 5.92 -12.14 -12.14
C GLU A 31 7.04 -12.71 -11.25
N THR A 32 8.29 -12.57 -11.67
CA THR A 32 9.47 -12.93 -10.87
C THR A 32 9.49 -12.16 -9.54
N THR A 33 9.21 -10.88 -9.58
CA THR A 33 9.13 -10.01 -8.40
C THR A 33 8.01 -10.46 -7.44
N ALA A 34 6.83 -10.75 -7.97
CA ALA A 34 5.71 -11.27 -7.17
C ALA A 34 6.09 -12.59 -6.48
N GLN A 35 6.77 -13.50 -7.18
CA GLN A 35 7.23 -14.76 -6.62
C GLN A 35 8.28 -14.56 -5.51
N GLN A 36 9.22 -13.64 -5.68
CA GLN A 36 10.21 -13.30 -4.64
C GLN A 36 9.54 -12.74 -3.39
N ALA A 37 8.57 -11.84 -3.55
CA ALA A 37 7.80 -11.30 -2.43
C ALA A 37 6.94 -12.37 -1.75
N ARG A 38 6.38 -13.33 -2.50
CA ARG A 38 5.67 -14.49 -1.93
C ARG A 38 6.59 -15.36 -1.08
N THR A 39 7.79 -15.65 -1.56
CA THR A 39 8.79 -16.40 -0.79
C THR A 39 9.15 -15.67 0.51
N ALA A 40 9.31 -14.33 0.47
CA ALA A 40 9.55 -13.54 1.66
C ALA A 40 8.35 -13.54 2.64
N LEU A 41 7.13 -13.54 2.13
CA LEU A 41 5.90 -13.67 2.94
C LEU A 41 5.83 -15.04 3.64
N GLU A 42 6.18 -16.12 2.94
CA GLU A 42 6.26 -17.48 3.51
C GLU A 42 7.34 -17.56 4.57
N GLY A 43 8.51 -16.95 4.32
CA GLY A 43 9.59 -16.80 5.30
C GLY A 43 9.16 -16.04 6.56
N PHE A 44 8.34 -14.99 6.39
CA PHE A 44 7.75 -14.29 7.53
C PHE A 44 6.82 -15.21 8.34
N LEU A 45 5.97 -16.00 7.70
CA LEU A 45 5.09 -16.94 8.42
C LEU A 45 5.88 -17.98 9.22
N VAL A 46 6.97 -18.49 8.66
CA VAL A 46 7.88 -19.42 9.37
C VAL A 46 8.50 -18.72 10.58
N ALA A 47 9.02 -17.50 10.40
CA ALA A 47 9.60 -16.71 11.49
C ALA A 47 8.56 -16.39 12.58
N TRP A 48 7.34 -16.04 12.21
CA TRP A 48 6.23 -15.78 13.11
C TRP A 48 5.88 -17.02 13.93
N ASN A 49 5.70 -18.16 13.27
CA ASN A 49 5.33 -19.43 13.91
C ASN A 49 6.42 -20.00 14.81
N SER A 50 7.67 -19.58 14.66
CA SER A 50 8.73 -19.92 15.63
C SER A 50 8.48 -19.31 17.01
N GLY A 51 7.64 -18.27 17.11
CA GLY A 51 7.39 -17.53 18.35
C GLY A 51 8.61 -16.82 18.90
N SER A 52 9.61 -16.56 18.04
CA SER A 52 10.86 -15.86 18.36
C SER A 52 10.84 -14.46 17.77
N ILE A 53 10.90 -13.46 18.65
CA ILE A 53 11.01 -12.05 18.21
C ILE A 53 12.28 -11.82 17.37
N ALA A 54 13.38 -12.52 17.70
CA ALA A 54 14.62 -12.40 16.96
C ALA A 54 14.48 -12.88 15.50
N ASN A 55 13.77 -14.00 15.30
CA ASN A 55 13.52 -14.53 13.95
C ASN A 55 12.63 -13.58 13.14
N VAL A 56 11.58 -13.03 13.77
CA VAL A 56 10.70 -12.07 13.09
C VAL A 56 11.46 -10.81 12.68
N ARG A 57 12.30 -10.28 13.56
CA ARG A 57 13.11 -9.07 13.26
C ARG A 57 14.00 -9.22 12.02
N GLN A 58 14.46 -10.43 11.71
CA GLN A 58 15.34 -10.71 10.56
C GLN A 58 14.63 -10.67 9.21
N VAL A 59 13.31 -10.81 9.18
CA VAL A 59 12.50 -10.86 7.95
C VAL A 59 11.70 -9.56 7.72
N LEU A 60 11.93 -8.55 8.56
CA LEU A 60 11.35 -7.22 8.41
C LEU A 60 12.34 -6.26 7.76
N ASN A 61 11.80 -5.32 7.01
CA ASN A 61 12.53 -4.13 6.55
C ASN A 61 12.30 -2.96 7.51
N TYR A 62 13.32 -2.14 7.70
CA TYR A 62 13.28 -1.01 8.63
C TYR A 62 13.48 0.32 7.88
N PRO A 63 12.83 1.42 8.32
CA PRO A 63 11.84 1.47 9.40
C PRO A 63 10.65 0.55 9.14
N HIS A 64 10.20 -0.20 10.17
CA HIS A 64 9.03 -1.07 10.09
C HIS A 64 7.81 -0.40 10.70
N ILE A 65 6.66 -0.51 10.03
CA ILE A 65 5.42 0.13 10.46
C ILE A 65 4.40 -0.94 10.84
N THR A 66 3.94 -0.92 12.08
CA THR A 66 2.77 -1.69 12.53
C THR A 66 1.59 -0.74 12.72
N HIS A 67 0.51 -0.99 12.01
CA HIS A 67 -0.72 -0.23 12.19
C HIS A 67 -1.58 -0.89 13.28
N SER A 68 -1.51 -0.36 14.48
CA SER A 68 -2.28 -0.81 15.63
C SER A 68 -3.66 -0.14 15.68
N PRO A 69 -4.60 -0.58 16.54
CA PRO A 69 -5.84 0.14 16.78
C PRO A 69 -5.64 1.58 17.28
N SER A 70 -4.54 1.85 17.99
CA SER A 70 -4.21 3.19 18.50
C SER A 70 -3.43 4.05 17.49
N GLY A 71 -3.10 3.52 16.29
CA GLY A 71 -2.41 4.21 15.22
C GLY A 71 -1.10 3.55 14.81
N LEU A 72 -0.22 4.33 14.16
CA LEU A 72 1.05 3.83 13.65
C LEU A 72 2.08 3.68 14.78
N ILE A 73 2.71 2.51 14.81
CA ILE A 73 3.91 2.23 15.61
C ILE A 73 5.05 2.04 14.61
N ILE A 74 6.08 2.88 14.72
CA ILE A 74 7.23 2.86 13.83
C ILE A 74 8.43 2.35 14.62
N ALA A 75 9.03 1.25 14.14
CA ALA A 75 10.29 0.73 14.64
C ALA A 75 11.38 1.11 13.64
N GLU A 76 12.24 2.04 14.02
CA GLU A 76 13.35 2.51 13.17
C GLU A 76 14.44 1.44 13.03
N THR A 77 14.61 0.60 14.06
CA THR A 77 15.58 -0.48 14.11
C THR A 77 14.96 -1.80 14.55
N PRO A 78 15.63 -2.95 14.31
CA PRO A 78 15.13 -4.25 14.76
C PRO A 78 14.86 -4.30 16.26
N GLU A 79 15.67 -3.63 17.09
CA GLU A 79 15.53 -3.63 18.55
C GLU A 79 14.25 -2.97 19.02
N GLN A 80 13.77 -1.96 18.28
CA GLN A 80 12.53 -1.23 18.58
C GLN A 80 11.27 -2.02 18.20
N PHE A 81 11.38 -3.00 17.28
CA PHE A 81 10.23 -3.83 16.96
C PHE A 81 9.88 -4.74 18.13
N ALA A 82 8.63 -4.69 18.56
CA ALA A 82 8.10 -5.46 19.67
C ALA A 82 6.91 -6.33 19.23
N GLN A 83 6.91 -7.58 19.69
CA GLN A 83 5.79 -8.51 19.59
C GLN A 83 5.79 -9.39 20.82
N ASP A 84 4.69 -9.39 21.57
CA ASP A 84 4.55 -10.25 22.75
C ASP A 84 3.96 -11.61 22.37
N PHE A 85 4.82 -12.58 22.08
CA PHE A 85 4.43 -13.95 21.82
C PHE A 85 3.95 -14.67 23.08
N THR A 86 4.37 -14.23 24.27
CA THR A 86 3.88 -14.82 25.52
C THR A 86 2.41 -14.50 25.72
N MET A 87 2.02 -13.25 25.43
CA MET A 87 0.62 -12.86 25.45
C MET A 87 -0.20 -13.61 24.41
N LEU A 88 0.30 -13.77 23.18
CA LEU A 88 -0.38 -14.57 22.15
C LEU A 88 -0.63 -16.01 22.63
N ARG A 89 0.39 -16.67 23.22
CA ARG A 89 0.25 -18.03 23.75
C ARG A 89 -0.77 -18.10 24.89
N ARG A 90 -0.82 -17.10 25.78
CA ARG A 90 -1.86 -17.01 26.83
C ARG A 90 -3.26 -16.87 26.25
N GLN A 91 -3.41 -16.27 25.07
CA GLN A 91 -4.67 -16.19 24.32
C GLN A 91 -5.00 -17.47 23.54
N GLY A 92 -4.18 -18.51 23.66
CA GLY A 92 -4.38 -19.81 23.02
C GLY A 92 -3.59 -20.01 21.71
N TRP A 93 -2.77 -19.05 21.28
CA TRP A 93 -2.02 -19.19 20.03
C TRP A 93 -0.95 -20.28 20.10
N ALA A 94 -1.00 -21.22 19.16
CA ALA A 94 0.03 -22.19 18.89
C ALA A 94 0.68 -21.95 17.51
N THR A 95 -0.14 -21.67 16.48
CA THR A 95 0.35 -21.45 15.12
C THR A 95 -0.60 -20.54 14.33
N SER A 96 -0.12 -19.98 13.24
CA SER A 96 -0.90 -19.23 12.26
C SER A 96 -0.74 -19.84 10.88
N SER A 97 -1.78 -19.71 10.04
CA SER A 97 -1.74 -20.05 8.61
C SER A 97 -2.21 -18.88 7.77
N PHE A 98 -1.76 -18.82 6.53
CA PHE A 98 -2.36 -17.99 5.51
C PHE A 98 -3.36 -18.84 4.75
N ASP A 99 -4.61 -18.39 4.73
CA ASP A 99 -5.72 -19.12 4.14
C ASP A 99 -5.92 -18.66 2.68
N GLU A 100 -5.77 -17.34 2.43
CA GLU A 100 -5.75 -16.77 1.10
C GLU A 100 -4.69 -15.66 1.01
N VAL A 101 -4.00 -15.57 -0.14
CA VAL A 101 -2.98 -14.56 -0.41
C VAL A 101 -3.25 -13.91 -1.75
N THR A 102 -3.58 -12.62 -1.71
CA THR A 102 -3.85 -11.81 -2.89
C THR A 102 -2.76 -10.77 -3.10
N MET A 103 -2.12 -10.78 -4.28
CA MET A 103 -1.18 -9.73 -4.71
C MET A 103 -1.98 -8.60 -5.35
N HIS A 104 -2.10 -7.46 -4.67
CA HIS A 104 -2.87 -6.33 -5.19
C HIS A 104 -2.11 -5.49 -6.19
N ARG A 105 -0.87 -5.14 -5.88
CA ARG A 105 0.01 -4.34 -6.74
C ARG A 105 1.44 -4.83 -6.63
N VAL A 106 2.10 -4.91 -7.78
CA VAL A 106 3.49 -5.36 -7.91
C VAL A 106 4.29 -4.30 -8.67
N SER A 107 5.43 -3.91 -8.14
CA SER A 107 6.46 -3.11 -8.80
C SER A 107 7.83 -3.75 -8.55
N GLU A 108 8.87 -3.31 -9.22
CA GLU A 108 10.22 -3.89 -9.11
C GLU A 108 10.77 -3.94 -7.66
N SER A 109 10.34 -3.02 -6.80
CA SER A 109 10.85 -2.89 -5.43
C SER A 109 9.80 -2.99 -4.34
N LYS A 110 8.51 -3.19 -4.70
CA LYS A 110 7.43 -3.22 -3.72
C LYS A 110 6.26 -4.08 -4.18
N VAL A 111 5.70 -4.82 -3.24
CA VAL A 111 4.46 -5.60 -3.43
C VAL A 111 3.50 -5.34 -2.28
N ASN A 112 2.26 -5.02 -2.62
CA ASN A 112 1.14 -4.89 -1.70
C ASN A 112 0.38 -6.21 -1.65
N ILE A 113 0.24 -6.80 -0.46
CA ILE A 113 -0.31 -8.15 -0.27
C ILE A 113 -1.44 -8.12 0.75
N GLY A 114 -2.62 -8.58 0.35
CA GLY A 114 -3.71 -8.91 1.25
C GLY A 114 -3.65 -10.38 1.63
N VAL A 115 -3.87 -10.68 2.90
CA VAL A 115 -3.82 -12.06 3.42
C VAL A 115 -4.99 -12.30 4.34
N GLU A 116 -5.78 -13.32 4.05
CA GLU A 116 -6.66 -13.92 5.04
C GLU A 116 -5.86 -14.92 5.86
N PHE A 117 -6.02 -14.87 7.18
CA PHE A 117 -5.25 -15.71 8.09
C PHE A 117 -6.13 -16.37 9.13
N SER A 118 -5.69 -17.52 9.60
CA SER A 118 -6.23 -18.20 10.76
C SER A 118 -5.17 -18.41 11.84
N ARG A 119 -5.61 -18.35 13.11
CA ARG A 119 -4.81 -18.74 14.28
C ARG A 119 -5.40 -19.97 14.92
N ARG A 120 -4.53 -20.91 15.25
CA ARG A 120 -4.92 -22.19 15.84
C ARG A 120 -4.34 -22.34 17.24
N ASN A 121 -5.11 -23.01 18.09
CA ASN A 121 -4.67 -23.42 19.43
C ASN A 121 -3.84 -24.72 19.38
N ASN A 122 -3.40 -25.21 20.54
CA ASN A 122 -2.64 -26.46 20.66
C ASN A 122 -3.43 -27.73 20.24
N LEU A 123 -4.75 -27.64 20.13
CA LEU A 123 -5.60 -28.71 19.62
C LEU A 123 -5.79 -28.66 18.10
N GLY A 124 -5.21 -27.65 17.44
CA GLY A 124 -5.38 -27.41 16.01
C GLY A 124 -6.69 -26.69 15.64
N GLU A 125 -7.48 -26.27 16.62
CA GLU A 125 -8.75 -25.58 16.40
C GLU A 125 -8.51 -24.10 16.06
N ILE A 126 -9.23 -23.58 15.08
CA ILE A 126 -9.21 -22.14 14.76
C ILE A 126 -9.96 -21.39 15.86
N TYR A 127 -9.30 -20.46 16.51
CA TYR A 127 -9.90 -19.59 17.53
C TYR A 127 -9.95 -18.13 17.12
N GLN A 128 -9.22 -17.77 16.06
CA GLN A 128 -9.23 -16.41 15.47
C GLN A 128 -8.90 -16.51 13.98
N SER A 129 -9.63 -15.74 13.18
CA SER A 129 -9.32 -15.45 11.78
C SER A 129 -9.34 -13.95 11.55
N GLY A 130 -9.00 -13.52 10.34
CA GLY A 130 -9.09 -12.13 9.96
C GLY A 130 -8.28 -11.82 8.72
N PHE A 131 -8.29 -10.53 8.37
CA PHE A 131 -7.54 -9.99 7.27
C PHE A 131 -6.32 -9.23 7.79
N VAL A 132 -5.19 -9.35 7.10
CA VAL A 132 -4.03 -8.51 7.32
C VAL A 132 -3.49 -8.01 5.99
N PHE A 133 -3.14 -6.75 5.95
CA PHE A 133 -2.52 -6.13 4.80
C PHE A 133 -1.03 -5.93 5.08
N TYR A 134 -0.22 -6.34 4.13
CA TYR A 134 1.24 -6.23 4.17
C TYR A 134 1.76 -5.40 3.00
N VAL A 135 2.83 -4.66 3.23
CA VAL A 135 3.68 -4.12 2.17
C VAL A 135 5.06 -4.72 2.34
N PHE A 136 5.49 -5.47 1.33
CA PHE A 136 6.85 -5.95 1.19
C PHE A 136 7.62 -5.01 0.29
N THR A 137 8.85 -4.69 0.71
CA THR A 137 9.76 -3.86 -0.06
C THR A 137 11.08 -4.58 -0.27
N LYS A 138 11.78 -4.22 -1.34
CA LYS A 138 13.12 -4.70 -1.63
C LYS A 138 14.12 -3.65 -1.16
N GLN A 139 15.00 -4.00 -0.24
CA GLN A 139 16.13 -3.17 0.22
C GLN A 139 17.43 -3.87 -0.18
N GLY A 140 18.19 -3.26 -1.09
CA GLY A 140 19.26 -3.96 -1.79
C GLY A 140 18.69 -5.15 -2.58
N ASP A 141 19.20 -6.35 -2.30
CA ASP A 141 18.70 -7.59 -2.94
C ASP A 141 17.73 -8.41 -2.06
N THR A 142 17.37 -7.89 -0.89
CA THR A 142 16.56 -8.60 0.09
C THR A 142 15.14 -8.07 0.15
N TRP A 143 14.15 -8.97 0.12
CA TRP A 143 12.76 -8.66 0.37
C TRP A 143 12.44 -8.80 1.86
N GLY A 144 11.76 -7.81 2.42
CA GLY A 144 11.28 -7.84 3.80
C GLY A 144 9.95 -7.10 3.95
N MET A 145 9.20 -7.47 4.99
CA MET A 145 7.97 -6.76 5.32
C MET A 145 8.30 -5.40 5.95
N GLN A 146 7.78 -4.32 5.37
CA GLN A 146 7.98 -2.97 5.88
C GLN A 146 6.74 -2.36 6.53
N TYR A 147 5.54 -2.84 6.17
CA TYR A 147 4.27 -2.39 6.76
C TYR A 147 3.33 -3.55 6.99
N ARG A 148 2.58 -3.48 8.10
CA ARG A 148 1.48 -4.40 8.40
C ARG A 148 0.30 -3.68 9.05
N ALA A 149 -0.91 -4.04 8.60
CA ALA A 149 -2.16 -3.63 9.22
C ALA A 149 -3.05 -4.86 9.40
N GLY A 150 -3.14 -5.36 10.62
CA GLY A 150 -4.04 -6.47 10.96
C GLY A 150 -5.45 -5.93 11.23
N MET A 151 -6.43 -6.63 10.69
CA MET A 151 -7.86 -6.43 10.95
C MET A 151 -8.42 -7.78 11.38
N PRO A 152 -8.37 -8.11 12.70
CA PRO A 152 -8.99 -9.32 13.21
C PRO A 152 -10.46 -9.35 12.83
N GLU A 153 -10.94 -10.50 12.41
CA GLU A 153 -12.36 -10.69 12.17
C GLU A 153 -13.11 -10.47 13.49
N GLN A 154 -13.92 -9.44 13.51
CA GLN A 154 -14.87 -9.26 14.58
C GLN A 154 -16.09 -10.10 14.22
N GLN A 155 -16.27 -11.20 14.91
CA GLN A 155 -17.49 -11.99 14.79
C GLN A 155 -18.70 -11.06 14.96
N GLN A 156 -19.53 -10.95 13.89
CA GLN A 156 -20.79 -10.17 13.87
C GLN A 156 -20.66 -8.64 13.79
N ILE A 157 -19.75 -8.09 12.96
CA ILE A 157 -19.95 -6.69 12.57
C ILE A 157 -21.18 -6.61 11.65
N ASP A 158 -22.13 -5.78 12.04
CA ASP A 158 -23.27 -5.42 11.20
C ASP A 158 -22.77 -4.82 9.87
N GLU A 159 -23.20 -5.38 8.74
CA GLU A 159 -22.84 -4.89 7.41
C GLU A 159 -23.21 -3.41 7.23
N THR A 160 -24.27 -2.94 7.91
CA THR A 160 -24.65 -1.51 7.93
C THR A 160 -23.52 -0.63 8.47
N LEU A 161 -22.82 -1.09 9.52
CA LEU A 161 -21.67 -0.34 10.07
C LEU A 161 -20.48 -0.34 9.12
N LYS A 162 -20.25 -1.43 8.38
CA LYS A 162 -19.20 -1.47 7.35
C LYS A 162 -19.55 -0.54 6.18
N ASP A 163 -20.79 -0.54 5.72
CA ASP A 163 -21.23 0.36 4.65
C ASP A 163 -21.13 1.82 5.04
N GLN A 164 -21.53 2.15 6.26
CA GLN A 164 -21.34 3.50 6.82
C GLN A 164 -19.86 3.88 6.87
N ALA A 165 -19.00 3.00 7.38
CA ALA A 165 -17.56 3.23 7.45
C ALA A 165 -16.95 3.45 6.06
N ARG A 166 -17.35 2.64 5.08
CA ARG A 166 -16.92 2.80 3.68
C ARG A 166 -17.33 4.15 3.10
N MET A 167 -18.59 4.56 3.30
CA MET A 167 -19.08 5.86 2.83
C MET A 167 -18.34 7.03 3.48
N GLU A 168 -18.19 7.01 4.81
CA GLU A 168 -17.52 8.08 5.55
C GLU A 168 -16.03 8.18 5.19
N ALA A 169 -15.32 7.05 5.07
CA ALA A 169 -13.93 7.00 4.65
C ALA A 169 -13.75 7.45 3.18
N THR A 170 -14.68 7.10 2.29
CA THR A 170 -14.71 7.60 0.91
C THR A 170 -14.88 9.11 0.88
N ALA A 171 -15.76 9.68 1.71
CA ALA A 171 -15.93 11.12 1.83
C ALA A 171 -14.64 11.81 2.30
N ALA A 172 -13.86 11.18 3.19
CA ALA A 172 -12.55 11.71 3.60
C ALA A 172 -11.53 11.73 2.43
N ILE A 173 -11.53 10.72 1.55
CA ILE A 173 -10.69 10.74 0.32
C ILE A 173 -11.13 11.87 -0.61
N VAL A 174 -12.42 12.03 -0.87
CA VAL A 174 -12.94 13.16 -1.67
C VAL A 174 -12.53 14.49 -1.05
N GLY A 175 -12.68 14.62 0.28
CA GLY A 175 -12.26 15.80 1.03
C GLY A 175 -10.76 16.08 0.90
N PHE A 176 -9.93 15.04 0.86
CA PHE A 176 -8.49 15.20 0.64
C PHE A 176 -8.21 15.79 -0.76
N PHE A 177 -8.79 15.25 -1.83
CA PHE A 177 -8.54 15.77 -3.19
C PHE A 177 -9.09 17.18 -3.37
N ASN A 178 -10.25 17.50 -2.78
CA ASN A 178 -10.78 18.85 -2.78
C ASN A 178 -9.84 19.84 -2.07
N ALA A 179 -9.35 19.47 -0.89
CA ALA A 179 -8.42 20.29 -0.12
C ALA A 179 -7.05 20.43 -0.81
N PHE A 180 -6.56 19.35 -1.42
CA PHE A 180 -5.30 19.32 -2.15
C PHE A 180 -5.36 20.24 -3.38
N ASN A 181 -6.40 20.12 -4.20
CA ASN A 181 -6.60 20.95 -5.39
C ASN A 181 -6.89 22.42 -5.05
N GLY A 182 -7.56 22.65 -3.92
CA GLY A 182 -7.77 24.02 -3.41
C GLY A 182 -6.55 24.60 -2.67
N THR A 183 -5.43 23.86 -2.56
CA THR A 183 -4.23 24.23 -1.80
C THR A 183 -4.52 24.63 -0.34
N ASP A 184 -5.62 24.09 0.22
CA ASP A 184 -6.11 24.41 1.56
C ASP A 184 -5.44 23.52 2.62
N TYR A 185 -4.36 24.05 3.22
CA TYR A 185 -3.63 23.35 4.28
C TYR A 185 -4.46 23.04 5.53
N ASN A 186 -5.44 23.88 5.85
CA ASN A 186 -6.29 23.65 7.01
C ASN A 186 -7.25 22.48 6.75
N ALA A 187 -7.83 22.43 5.56
CA ALA A 187 -8.66 21.29 5.14
C ALA A 187 -7.85 20.01 5.03
N LEU A 188 -6.63 20.05 4.48
CA LEU A 188 -5.71 18.91 4.47
C LEU A 188 -5.41 18.39 5.88
N GLY A 189 -5.17 19.28 6.84
CA GLY A 189 -4.95 18.91 8.24
C GLY A 189 -6.15 18.23 8.88
N ARG A 190 -7.37 18.45 8.40
CA ARG A 190 -8.58 17.80 8.94
C ARG A 190 -8.80 16.39 8.42
N VAL A 191 -8.27 16.05 7.25
CA VAL A 191 -8.44 14.75 6.58
C VAL A 191 -7.19 13.86 6.65
N ASN A 192 -6.14 14.31 7.32
CA ASN A 192 -4.95 13.54 7.59
C ASN A 192 -4.82 13.34 9.11
N HIS A 193 -4.52 12.12 9.52
CA HIS A 193 -4.11 11.85 10.89
C HIS A 193 -2.59 11.91 11.01
N VAL A 194 -2.12 12.35 12.17
CA VAL A 194 -0.70 12.29 12.53
C VAL A 194 -0.55 11.46 13.82
N PRO A 195 0.47 10.61 13.93
CA PRO A 195 1.49 10.34 12.92
C PRO A 195 0.92 9.74 11.64
N GLN A 196 1.53 10.08 10.49
CA GLN A 196 1.22 9.53 9.18
C GLN A 196 2.50 8.99 8.54
N ALA A 197 2.39 7.92 7.77
CA ALA A 197 3.52 7.37 7.02
C ALA A 197 3.19 7.19 5.53
N VAL A 198 4.21 7.33 4.70
CA VAL A 198 4.17 7.08 3.26
C VAL A 198 5.33 6.18 2.88
N LEU A 199 5.04 5.11 2.17
CA LEU A 199 6.02 4.32 1.44
C LEU A 199 5.91 4.66 -0.05
N ASN A 200 6.83 5.47 -0.55
CA ASN A 200 6.93 5.78 -1.98
C ASN A 200 7.97 4.86 -2.60
N ASN A 201 7.54 3.83 -3.33
CA ASN A 201 8.36 2.65 -3.64
C ASN A 201 8.94 2.05 -2.35
N SER A 202 10.26 2.02 -2.18
CA SER A 202 10.95 1.63 -0.95
C SER A 202 11.28 2.81 -0.01
N ASP A 203 11.05 4.05 -0.45
CA ASP A 203 11.37 5.24 0.34
C ASP A 203 10.33 5.45 1.43
N PHE A 204 10.79 5.50 2.67
CA PHE A 204 9.96 5.74 3.83
C PHE A 204 10.00 7.22 4.23
N ILE A 205 8.82 7.81 4.37
CA ILE A 205 8.64 9.18 4.86
C ILE A 205 7.56 9.15 5.93
N HIS A 206 7.79 9.79 7.07
CA HIS A 206 6.75 9.92 8.08
C HIS A 206 6.54 11.37 8.52
N ALA A 207 5.33 11.65 8.96
CA ALA A 207 4.91 12.91 9.57
C ALA A 207 4.54 12.66 11.03
N GLN A 208 5.22 13.32 11.96
CA GLN A 208 4.85 13.32 13.37
C GLN A 208 3.93 14.49 13.72
N ASN A 209 3.82 15.49 12.85
CA ASN A 209 2.96 16.66 13.04
C ASN A 209 2.41 17.17 11.70
N ALA A 210 1.42 18.05 11.77
CA ALA A 210 0.69 18.58 10.63
C ALA A 210 1.51 19.52 9.71
N LEU A 211 2.73 19.89 10.09
CA LEU A 211 3.62 20.74 9.28
C LEU A 211 4.52 19.93 8.35
N SER A 212 4.52 18.61 8.49
CA SER A 212 5.32 17.74 7.62
C SER A 212 4.93 17.87 6.14
N PRO A 213 5.90 17.83 5.20
CA PRO A 213 5.63 17.94 3.76
C PRO A 213 4.64 16.91 3.20
N ILE A 214 4.49 15.74 3.83
CA ILE A 214 3.50 14.74 3.38
C ILE A 214 2.07 15.09 3.78
N VAL A 215 1.88 15.96 4.78
CA VAL A 215 0.58 16.51 5.21
C VAL A 215 0.40 17.91 4.63
N ARG A 216 1.50 18.67 4.49
CA ARG A 216 1.52 20.04 3.98
C ARG A 216 2.46 20.16 2.76
N PRO A 217 2.01 19.76 1.56
CA PRO A 217 2.81 19.80 0.35
C PRO A 217 3.26 21.22 -0.01
N ASN A 218 4.41 21.33 -0.67
CA ASN A 218 4.86 22.60 -1.23
C ASN A 218 4.19 22.83 -2.60
N PHE A 219 2.96 23.36 -2.60
CA PHE A 219 2.20 23.59 -3.82
C PHE A 219 2.89 24.56 -4.80
N PRO A 220 3.49 25.68 -4.36
CA PRO A 220 4.25 26.55 -5.28
C PRO A 220 5.36 25.78 -6.01
N GLN A 221 6.09 24.92 -5.33
CA GLN A 221 7.14 24.10 -5.95
C GLN A 221 6.56 23.08 -6.94
N MET A 222 5.40 22.50 -6.65
CA MET A 222 4.73 21.57 -7.57
C MET A 222 4.27 22.29 -8.84
N GLN A 223 3.71 23.50 -8.71
CA GLN A 223 3.31 24.34 -9.83
C GLN A 223 4.51 24.75 -10.68
N GLU A 224 5.59 25.21 -10.05
CA GLU A 224 6.78 25.69 -10.75
C GLU A 224 7.55 24.58 -11.47
N ARG A 225 7.72 23.40 -10.81
CA ARG A 225 8.58 22.32 -11.33
C ARG A 225 7.86 21.28 -12.14
N GLU A 226 6.59 21.04 -11.84
CA GLU A 226 5.81 19.97 -12.46
C GLU A 226 4.68 20.50 -13.34
N ASP A 227 4.51 21.83 -13.44
CA ASP A 227 3.35 22.48 -14.10
C ASP A 227 2.00 21.94 -13.56
N TRP A 228 1.98 21.53 -12.27
CA TRP A 228 0.82 20.93 -11.64
C TRP A 228 -0.32 21.95 -11.51
N ASP A 229 -1.52 21.56 -11.97
CA ASP A 229 -2.76 22.30 -11.79
C ASP A 229 -3.67 21.61 -10.76
N HIS A 230 -4.02 20.36 -11.00
CA HIS A 230 -4.86 19.59 -10.08
C HIS A 230 -4.57 18.09 -10.12
N SER A 231 -5.22 17.35 -9.21
CA SER A 231 -5.13 15.89 -9.14
C SER A 231 -6.52 15.28 -9.02
N VAL A 232 -6.73 14.13 -9.64
CA VAL A 232 -7.95 13.35 -9.53
C VAL A 232 -7.63 11.93 -9.12
N PHE A 233 -8.56 11.25 -8.46
CA PHE A 233 -8.43 9.82 -8.21
C PHE A 233 -9.37 9.02 -9.11
N ARG A 234 -8.97 7.79 -9.39
CA ARG A 234 -9.67 6.80 -10.21
C ARG A 234 -9.71 5.47 -9.48
N ASP A 235 -10.59 4.59 -9.92
CA ASP A 235 -10.63 3.17 -9.55
C ASP A 235 -10.58 2.91 -8.03
N LEU A 236 -11.28 3.75 -7.25
CA LEU A 236 -11.35 3.61 -5.81
C LEU A 236 -12.08 2.33 -5.43
N ARG A 237 -11.38 1.42 -4.77
CA ARG A 237 -11.91 0.13 -4.32
C ARG A 237 -11.51 -0.14 -2.87
N ALA A 238 -12.48 -0.42 -2.00
CA ALA A 238 -12.20 -0.88 -0.65
C ALA A 238 -11.75 -2.35 -0.70
N LEU A 239 -10.57 -2.64 -0.16
CA LEU A 239 -10.01 -3.98 -0.04
C LEU A 239 -10.43 -4.65 1.26
N SER A 240 -10.54 -3.86 2.32
CA SER A 240 -10.99 -4.33 3.63
C SER A 240 -11.69 -3.20 4.37
N VAL A 241 -12.76 -3.52 5.09
CA VAL A 241 -13.60 -2.55 5.78
C VAL A 241 -13.89 -3.04 7.20
N SER A 242 -13.59 -2.19 8.18
CA SER A 242 -14.10 -2.31 9.54
C SER A 242 -14.71 -0.98 9.98
N PRO A 243 -15.46 -0.91 11.07
CA PRO A 243 -16.07 0.33 11.54
C PRO A 243 -15.09 1.47 11.81
N GLU A 244 -13.80 1.13 12.06
CA GLU A 244 -12.76 2.08 12.44
C GLU A 244 -11.60 2.16 11.46
N ARG A 245 -11.55 1.29 10.44
CA ARG A 245 -10.48 1.28 9.44
C ARG A 245 -10.96 0.79 8.10
N VAL A 246 -10.59 1.51 7.04
CA VAL A 246 -10.80 1.09 5.66
C VAL A 246 -9.47 1.15 4.91
N ILE A 247 -9.18 0.09 4.16
CA ILE A 247 -8.04 0.01 3.26
C ILE A 247 -8.57 0.15 1.84
N PHE A 248 -8.12 1.19 1.14
CA PHE A 248 -8.50 1.45 -0.24
C PHE A 248 -7.33 1.23 -1.20
N GLU A 249 -7.63 0.65 -2.33
CA GLU A 249 -6.82 0.73 -3.53
C GLU A 249 -7.40 1.82 -4.43
N LEU A 250 -6.53 2.63 -5.01
CA LEU A 250 -6.88 3.68 -5.95
C LEU A 250 -5.71 3.97 -6.89
N GLU A 251 -5.99 4.67 -7.97
CA GLU A 251 -4.98 5.36 -8.77
C GLU A 251 -5.28 6.85 -8.72
N PHE A 252 -4.28 7.69 -8.61
CA PHE A 252 -4.47 9.12 -8.79
C PHE A 252 -3.63 9.66 -9.94
N GLU A 253 -4.20 10.63 -10.63
CA GLU A 253 -3.58 11.32 -11.75
C GLU A 253 -3.21 12.74 -11.33
N ARG A 254 -2.05 13.22 -11.81
CA ARG A 254 -1.67 14.63 -11.76
C ARG A 254 -1.85 15.22 -13.14
N ILE A 255 -2.49 16.38 -13.20
CA ILE A 255 -2.88 17.07 -14.41
C ILE A 255 -2.20 18.42 -14.41
N ASN A 256 -1.62 18.79 -15.57
CA ASN A 256 -0.92 20.06 -15.75
C ASN A 256 -1.88 21.18 -16.20
N THR A 257 -1.37 22.41 -16.30
CA THR A 257 -2.14 23.60 -16.73
C THR A 257 -2.67 23.49 -18.16
N SER A 258 -2.12 22.61 -18.99
CA SER A 258 -2.61 22.27 -20.33
C SER A 258 -3.70 21.19 -20.33
N ASN A 259 -4.16 20.76 -19.14
CA ASN A 259 -5.14 19.68 -18.94
C ASN A 259 -4.65 18.30 -19.43
N GLU A 260 -3.35 18.06 -19.37
CA GLU A 260 -2.74 16.78 -19.72
C GLU A 260 -2.38 16.00 -18.46
N VAL A 261 -2.63 14.68 -18.48
CA VAL A 261 -2.18 13.78 -17.41
C VAL A 261 -0.68 13.53 -17.58
N TYR A 262 0.13 14.11 -16.71
CA TYR A 262 1.58 13.92 -16.75
C TYR A 262 2.10 12.86 -15.77
N ARG A 263 1.27 12.42 -14.80
CA ARG A 263 1.65 11.38 -13.83
C ARG A 263 0.43 10.59 -13.38
N ARG A 264 0.58 9.26 -13.36
CA ARG A 264 -0.36 8.31 -12.76
C ARG A 264 0.34 7.56 -11.64
N VAL A 265 -0.31 7.44 -10.50
CA VAL A 265 0.27 6.82 -9.30
C VAL A 265 -0.72 5.80 -8.75
N PRO A 266 -0.49 4.52 -9.00
CA PRO A 266 -1.19 3.46 -8.28
C PRO A 266 -0.86 3.55 -6.79
N ALA A 267 -1.88 3.49 -5.96
CA ALA A 267 -1.73 3.73 -4.54
C ALA A 267 -2.63 2.81 -3.71
N LEU A 268 -2.21 2.63 -2.46
CA LEU A 268 -3.04 2.06 -1.43
C LEU A 268 -3.04 3.01 -0.25
N TRP A 269 -4.23 3.35 0.23
CA TRP A 269 -4.42 4.26 1.34
C TRP A 269 -5.14 3.56 2.48
N VAL A 270 -4.65 3.77 3.69
CA VAL A 270 -5.30 3.29 4.91
C VAL A 270 -5.83 4.50 5.67
N LEU A 271 -7.13 4.49 5.85
CA LEU A 271 -7.85 5.47 6.64
C LEU A 271 -8.33 4.83 7.93
N SER A 272 -8.28 5.59 9.02
CA SER A 272 -8.85 5.18 10.29
C SER A 272 -9.75 6.26 10.88
N LYS A 273 -10.66 5.82 11.75
CA LYS A 273 -11.57 6.70 12.50
C LYS A 273 -11.01 6.90 13.89
N ARG A 274 -10.59 8.14 14.20
CA ARG A 274 -10.08 8.52 15.51
C ARG A 274 -10.96 9.63 16.10
N ALA A 275 -11.44 9.45 17.32
CA ALA A 275 -12.35 10.40 17.96
C ALA A 275 -13.53 10.80 17.05
N GLY A 276 -14.11 9.82 16.33
CA GLY A 276 -15.24 10.02 15.42
C GLY A 276 -14.91 10.64 14.06
N LYS A 277 -13.63 10.92 13.75
CA LYS A 277 -13.19 11.54 12.48
C LYS A 277 -12.36 10.57 11.66
N TRP A 278 -12.67 10.46 10.37
CA TRP A 278 -11.86 9.73 9.42
C TRP A 278 -10.67 10.56 8.95
N GLY A 279 -9.51 9.92 8.85
CA GLY A 279 -8.29 10.53 8.33
C GLY A 279 -7.33 9.51 7.75
N ILE A 280 -6.51 9.97 6.81
CA ILE A 280 -5.48 9.16 6.16
C ILE A 280 -4.31 8.99 7.14
N GLU A 281 -3.89 7.75 7.39
CA GLU A 281 -2.76 7.43 8.26
C GLU A 281 -1.58 6.83 7.52
N PHE A 282 -1.86 6.07 6.46
CA PHE A 282 -0.81 5.42 5.69
C PHE A 282 -1.12 5.47 4.19
N ARG A 283 -0.08 5.68 3.40
CA ARG A 283 -0.13 5.62 1.94
C ARG A 283 1.03 4.79 1.42
N SER A 284 0.73 3.78 0.61
CA SER A 284 1.70 3.07 -0.22
C SER A 284 1.57 3.58 -1.64
N LEU A 285 2.58 4.29 -2.15
CA LEU A 285 2.60 4.87 -3.49
C LEU A 285 3.58 4.06 -4.34
N MET A 286 3.19 3.67 -5.53
CA MET A 286 4.08 3.03 -6.50
C MET A 286 4.56 4.06 -7.51
N SER A 287 5.80 3.94 -7.95
CA SER A 287 6.29 4.76 -9.05
C SER A 287 5.30 4.70 -10.20
N PRO A 288 5.06 5.84 -10.84
CA PRO A 288 4.24 5.81 -12.04
C PRO A 288 4.83 4.73 -12.96
N THR A 289 4.00 3.82 -13.40
CA THR A 289 4.32 3.04 -14.58
C THR A 289 4.71 4.05 -15.63
N LEU A 290 5.96 3.97 -16.10
CA LEU A 290 6.34 4.74 -17.27
C LEU A 290 5.31 4.38 -18.33
N ASN A 291 4.35 5.28 -18.56
CA ASN A 291 3.59 5.22 -19.78
C ASN A 291 4.64 5.37 -20.88
N LEU A 292 5.01 4.28 -21.50
CA LEU A 292 5.59 4.31 -22.82
C LEU A 292 4.48 4.89 -23.70
N ILE A 293 4.35 6.22 -23.67
CA ILE A 293 3.55 6.94 -24.64
C ILE A 293 4.33 6.80 -25.93
N ASN A 294 3.74 6.05 -26.83
CA ASN A 294 4.15 5.93 -28.24
C ASN A 294 4.09 7.28 -28.93
#